data_9a712e0c33d0d621cff869a5c978f5ef
#
_entry.id   9a712e0c33d0d621cff869a5c978f5ef
#
_cell.length_a   1.000
_cell.length_b   1.000
_cell.length_c   1.000
_cell.angle_alpha   90.00
_cell.angle_beta   90.00
_cell.angle_gamma   90.00
#
_symmetry.space_group_name_H-M   'P 1'
#
loop_
_entity.id
_entity.type
_entity.pdbx_description
1 polymer ?
#
loop_
_entity_poly.entity_id
_entity_poly.type
_entity_poly.pdbx_seq_one_letter_code
_entity_poly.pdbx_strand_id
1 'polypeptide(L)'
;KYDIDKADKKIIEIENQIEETNYNLENLNDFAINYFNDLKLKYGKSRVRKTEIKIFDDVDVKKVVVRNARLYVNRSEGFIGTSLRKEEYVEECSDIDDVIVFTKKGNMIVTRVENKKFIEKGIEHVAVFKKKDSRTIYNMIYRDGKTGITFIKRFNVTGVTRDKIYNLTTDHPKTILLHLTSNPNGEAEIVTIILRQSGSIKKLKWDCLLYTSPSPRDA
;
A
#
# COMPACT_ATOMS: atom_id res chain seq x y z
N LYS A 1 39.47 8.38 -78.91
CA LYS A 1 40.62 8.46 -78.01
C LYS A 1 40.16 8.07 -76.63
N TYR A 2 40.71 6.98 -76.16
CA TYR A 2 40.40 6.52 -74.79
C TYR A 2 41.11 7.41 -73.79
N ASP A 3 40.38 7.94 -72.81
CA ASP A 3 40.97 8.87 -71.82
C ASP A 3 41.45 8.02 -70.64
N ILE A 4 42.76 7.71 -70.68
CA ILE A 4 43.44 6.84 -69.72
C ILE A 4 43.37 7.46 -68.32
N ASP A 5 43.56 8.75 -68.15
CA ASP A 5 43.53 9.45 -66.88
C ASP A 5 42.17 9.39 -66.20
N LYS A 6 41.09 9.31 -67.02
CA LYS A 6 39.75 9.18 -66.52
C LYS A 6 39.42 7.73 -66.07
N ALA A 7 40.04 6.78 -66.74
CA ALA A 7 39.93 5.36 -66.35
C ALA A 7 40.70 5.11 -65.06
N ASP A 8 41.92 5.63 -64.92
CA ASP A 8 42.73 5.48 -63.71
C ASP A 8 42.06 6.12 -62.46
N LYS A 9 41.46 7.28 -62.61
CA LYS A 9 40.69 7.92 -61.54
C LYS A 9 39.50 7.03 -61.12
N LYS A 10 38.86 6.41 -62.08
CA LYS A 10 37.69 5.55 -61.77
C LYS A 10 38.10 4.23 -61.11
N ILE A 11 39.29 3.70 -61.45
CA ILE A 11 39.83 2.52 -60.78
C ILE A 11 40.10 2.84 -59.29
N ILE A 12 40.77 3.95 -58.99
CA ILE A 12 41.04 4.40 -57.62
C ILE A 12 39.72 4.59 -56.84
N GLU A 13 38.72 5.19 -57.47
CA GLU A 13 37.43 5.39 -56.87
C GLU A 13 36.74 4.07 -56.46
N ILE A 14 36.81 3.07 -57.35
CA ILE A 14 36.25 1.74 -57.14
C ILE A 14 37.04 0.97 -56.07
N GLU A 15 38.37 1.07 -56.06
CA GLU A 15 39.20 0.47 -55.02
C GLU A 15 38.88 1.02 -53.65
N ASN A 16 38.73 2.34 -53.50
CA ASN A 16 38.27 2.94 -52.24
C ASN A 16 36.88 2.46 -51.82
N GLN A 17 35.95 2.31 -52.76
CA GLN A 17 34.60 1.77 -52.45
C GLN A 17 34.65 0.33 -51.98
N ILE A 18 35.55 -0.48 -52.53
CA ILE A 18 35.76 -1.87 -52.12
C ILE A 18 36.34 -1.91 -50.70
N GLU A 19 37.32 -1.10 -50.40
CA GLU A 19 37.89 -1.00 -49.05
C GLU A 19 36.83 -0.56 -48.01
N GLU A 20 36.05 0.46 -48.31
CA GLU A 20 34.96 0.92 -47.46
C GLU A 20 33.90 -0.16 -47.24
N THR A 21 33.55 -0.88 -48.34
CA THR A 21 32.56 -1.96 -48.24
C THR A 21 33.06 -3.11 -47.37
N ASN A 22 34.33 -3.52 -47.54
CA ASN A 22 34.95 -4.55 -46.75
C ASN A 22 35.02 -4.14 -45.27
N TYR A 23 35.43 -2.91 -44.96
CA TYR A 23 35.41 -2.39 -43.59
C TYR A 23 34.00 -2.45 -42.97
N ASN A 24 32.97 -2.05 -43.71
CA ASN A 24 31.59 -2.07 -43.25
C ASN A 24 31.07 -3.53 -43.06
N LEU A 25 31.55 -4.49 -43.85
CA LEU A 25 31.22 -5.91 -43.67
C LEU A 25 31.85 -6.51 -42.40
N GLU A 26 33.11 -6.13 -42.12
CA GLU A 26 33.78 -6.55 -40.87
C GLU A 26 33.15 -5.91 -39.63
N ASN A 27 32.61 -4.69 -39.76
CA ASN A 27 31.99 -3.92 -38.68
C ASN A 27 30.47 -3.75 -38.89
N LEU A 28 29.79 -4.81 -39.27
CA LEU A 28 28.39 -4.77 -39.69
C LEU A 28 27.44 -4.17 -38.62
N ASN A 29 27.69 -4.45 -37.35
CA ASN A 29 26.85 -3.93 -36.24
C ASN A 29 26.98 -2.39 -36.13
N ASP A 30 28.18 -1.87 -36.22
CA ASP A 30 28.42 -0.41 -36.14
C ASP A 30 27.89 0.32 -37.38
N PHE A 31 28.04 -0.30 -38.56
CA PHE A 31 27.43 0.18 -39.79
C PHE A 31 25.92 0.27 -39.69
N ALA A 32 25.27 -0.79 -39.17
CA ALA A 32 23.80 -0.84 -39.01
C ALA A 32 23.32 0.22 -38.01
N ILE A 33 24.02 0.39 -36.88
CA ILE A 33 23.70 1.42 -35.88
C ILE A 33 23.78 2.82 -36.49
N ASN A 34 24.85 3.12 -37.20
CA ASN A 34 25.06 4.42 -37.87
C ASN A 34 24.00 4.67 -38.94
N TYR A 35 23.70 3.66 -39.78
CA TYR A 35 22.64 3.74 -40.77
C TYR A 35 21.26 4.06 -40.18
N PHE A 36 20.88 3.37 -39.11
CA PHE A 36 19.61 3.65 -38.47
C PHE A 36 19.56 4.98 -37.71
N ASN A 37 20.71 5.45 -37.19
CA ASN A 37 20.83 6.79 -36.61
C ASN A 37 20.61 7.87 -37.66
N ASP A 38 21.22 7.72 -38.83
CA ASP A 38 21.05 8.64 -39.97
C ASP A 38 19.60 8.66 -40.48
N LEU A 39 18.95 7.50 -40.58
CA LEU A 39 17.54 7.42 -40.89
C LEU A 39 16.66 8.13 -39.84
N LYS A 40 17.01 7.98 -38.57
CA LYS A 40 16.32 8.66 -37.48
C LYS A 40 16.48 10.18 -37.56
N LEU A 41 17.65 10.67 -37.89
CA LEU A 41 17.90 12.11 -38.10
C LEU A 41 17.13 12.67 -39.29
N LYS A 42 17.12 11.94 -40.42
CA LYS A 42 16.45 12.38 -41.65
C LYS A 42 14.93 12.32 -41.56
N TYR A 43 14.38 11.29 -40.97
CA TYR A 43 12.94 10.98 -41.01
C TYR A 43 12.23 10.92 -39.65
N GLY A 44 12.99 10.94 -38.54
CA GLY A 44 12.43 10.69 -37.21
C GLY A 44 11.52 11.82 -36.68
N LYS A 45 11.75 13.06 -37.09
CA LYS A 45 11.00 14.24 -36.59
C LYS A 45 9.49 14.14 -36.82
N SER A 46 9.08 13.57 -37.96
CA SER A 46 7.67 13.42 -38.33
C SER A 46 7.06 12.07 -37.94
N ARG A 47 7.88 11.14 -37.43
CA ARG A 47 7.49 9.75 -37.14
C ARG A 47 7.83 9.33 -35.72
N VAL A 48 7.61 10.23 -34.77
CA VAL A 48 7.76 9.91 -33.35
C VAL A 48 6.81 8.81 -32.95
N ARG A 49 7.34 7.80 -32.28
CA ARG A 49 6.53 6.67 -31.79
C ARG A 49 5.46 7.20 -30.83
N LYS A 50 4.21 7.01 -31.17
CA LYS A 50 3.04 7.39 -30.34
C LYS A 50 2.63 6.27 -29.37
N THR A 51 3.17 5.08 -29.52
CA THR A 51 2.86 3.92 -28.67
C THR A 51 3.96 3.70 -27.66
N GLU A 52 3.61 3.72 -26.38
CA GLU A 52 4.49 3.25 -25.32
C GLU A 52 4.29 1.75 -25.12
N ILE A 53 5.39 0.98 -25.11
CA ILE A 53 5.33 -0.41 -24.66
C ILE A 53 5.34 -0.33 -23.15
N LYS A 54 4.16 -0.43 -22.52
CA LYS A 54 4.04 -0.68 -21.09
C LYS A 54 3.92 -2.20 -20.93
N ILE A 55 4.83 -2.76 -20.14
CA ILE A 55 4.58 -4.05 -19.53
C ILE A 55 3.34 -3.80 -18.68
N PHE A 56 2.29 -4.59 -18.84
CA PHE A 56 1.23 -4.63 -17.87
C PHE A 56 1.85 -5.17 -16.58
N ASP A 57 2.47 -4.31 -15.80
CA ASP A 57 2.52 -4.55 -14.37
C ASP A 57 1.07 -4.76 -13.97
N ASP A 58 0.81 -5.80 -13.19
CA ASP A 58 -0.52 -6.04 -12.65
C ASP A 58 -1.10 -4.69 -12.24
N VAL A 59 -2.03 -4.20 -13.05
CA VAL A 59 -2.71 -2.93 -12.78
C VAL A 59 -3.40 -3.19 -11.48
N ASP A 60 -2.81 -2.70 -10.40
CA ASP A 60 -3.39 -2.77 -9.08
C ASP A 60 -4.71 -2.00 -9.21
N VAL A 61 -5.79 -2.73 -9.45
CA VAL A 61 -7.13 -2.19 -9.68
C VAL A 61 -7.44 -1.13 -8.61
N LYS A 62 -6.85 -1.29 -7.42
CA LYS A 62 -6.93 -0.34 -6.31
C LYS A 62 -6.25 1.02 -6.56
N LYS A 63 -5.25 1.10 -7.45
CA LYS A 63 -4.59 2.38 -7.77
C LYS A 63 -5.38 3.23 -8.77
N VAL A 64 -6.25 2.60 -9.56
CA VAL A 64 -7.06 3.27 -10.59
C VAL A 64 -8.44 3.66 -10.05
N VAL A 65 -8.82 3.13 -8.90
CA VAL A 65 -10.14 3.38 -8.31
C VAL A 65 -10.16 4.76 -7.67
N VAL A 66 -11.02 5.61 -8.21
CA VAL A 66 -11.32 6.92 -7.66
C VAL A 66 -12.04 6.73 -6.32
N ARG A 67 -11.59 7.43 -5.28
CA ARG A 67 -12.31 7.52 -4.01
C ARG A 67 -13.59 8.34 -4.22
N ASN A 68 -14.67 7.64 -4.49
CA ASN A 68 -15.96 8.23 -4.87
C ASN A 68 -17.02 8.18 -3.76
N ALA A 69 -16.69 7.56 -2.64
CA ALA A 69 -17.59 7.38 -1.53
C ALA A 69 -16.99 7.89 -0.20
N ARG A 70 -17.86 8.22 0.74
CA ARG A 70 -17.49 8.64 2.10
C ARG A 70 -17.98 7.62 3.10
N LEU A 71 -17.07 7.16 3.94
CA LEU A 71 -17.38 6.20 4.99
C LEU A 71 -17.83 6.93 6.26
N TYR A 72 -18.91 6.45 6.85
CA TYR A 72 -19.49 6.95 8.10
C TYR A 72 -19.66 5.80 9.10
N VAL A 73 -19.68 6.15 10.39
CA VAL A 73 -19.87 5.18 11.48
C VAL A 73 -20.87 5.71 12.51
N ASN A 74 -21.78 4.83 12.93
CA ASN A 74 -22.54 5.01 14.15
C ASN A 74 -21.99 4.05 15.22
N ARG A 75 -21.17 4.58 16.12
CA ARG A 75 -20.43 3.78 17.11
C ARG A 75 -21.35 3.12 18.12
N SER A 76 -22.41 3.79 18.53
CA SER A 76 -23.36 3.30 19.56
C SER A 76 -24.25 2.20 19.02
N GLU A 77 -24.82 2.41 17.85
CA GLU A 77 -25.74 1.45 17.22
C GLU A 77 -24.99 0.33 16.47
N GLY A 78 -23.70 0.50 16.17
CA GLY A 78 -22.86 -0.50 15.54
C GLY A 78 -23.00 -0.61 14.04
N PHE A 79 -23.34 0.48 13.36
CA PHE A 79 -23.44 0.54 11.91
C PHE A 79 -22.27 1.27 11.28
N ILE A 80 -21.83 0.79 10.12
CA ILE A 80 -20.90 1.46 9.21
C ILE A 80 -21.53 1.55 7.81
N GLY A 81 -21.11 2.50 7.00
CA GLY A 81 -21.55 2.56 5.60
C GLY A 81 -21.47 3.94 4.97
N THR A 82 -21.79 3.99 3.68
CA THR A 82 -21.70 5.22 2.87
C THR A 82 -22.98 6.05 2.92
N SER A 83 -24.11 5.46 3.31
CA SER A 83 -25.42 6.13 3.38
C SER A 83 -25.71 6.81 4.72
N LEU A 84 -24.83 6.67 5.71
CA LEU A 84 -25.01 7.18 7.07
C LEU A 84 -24.56 8.64 7.21
N ARG A 85 -25.00 9.53 6.34
CA ARG A 85 -24.53 10.93 6.22
C ARG A 85 -24.77 11.82 7.45
N LYS A 86 -25.63 11.40 8.38
CA LYS A 86 -25.92 12.12 9.63
C LYS A 86 -25.02 11.69 10.79
N GLU A 87 -24.22 10.65 10.57
CA GLU A 87 -23.33 10.05 11.56
C GLU A 87 -21.87 10.57 11.42
N GLU A 88 -20.98 10.06 12.25
CA GLU A 88 -19.58 10.44 12.27
C GLU A 88 -18.91 10.06 10.94
N TYR A 89 -18.29 11.04 10.29
CA TYR A 89 -17.45 10.83 9.10
C TYR A 89 -16.12 10.21 9.50
N VAL A 90 -15.69 9.18 8.77
CA VAL A 90 -14.40 8.50 8.99
C VAL A 90 -13.37 8.96 7.97
N GLU A 91 -13.52 8.56 6.72
CA GLU A 91 -12.61 8.89 5.62
C GLU A 91 -13.23 8.65 4.25
N GLU A 92 -12.55 9.09 3.18
CA GLU A 92 -12.94 8.79 1.81
C GLU A 92 -12.50 7.38 1.41
N CYS A 93 -13.39 6.65 0.77
CA CYS A 93 -13.17 5.28 0.33
C CYS A 93 -13.73 5.07 -1.08
N SER A 94 -13.50 3.88 -1.61
CA SER A 94 -14.17 3.36 -2.80
C SER A 94 -15.18 2.28 -2.41
N ASP A 95 -16.16 2.05 -3.27
CA ASP A 95 -17.15 0.97 -3.17
C ASP A 95 -16.54 -0.43 -3.18
N ILE A 96 -15.31 -0.57 -3.69
CA ILE A 96 -14.56 -1.84 -3.73
C ILE A 96 -13.58 -2.02 -2.58
N ASP A 97 -13.40 -1.00 -1.74
CA ASP A 97 -12.48 -1.07 -0.60
C ASP A 97 -13.01 -2.00 0.50
N ASP A 98 -12.08 -2.48 1.30
CA ASP A 98 -12.38 -3.19 2.55
C ASP A 98 -12.25 -2.22 3.73
N VAL A 99 -13.04 -2.40 4.75
CA VAL A 99 -13.03 -1.62 5.99
C VAL A 99 -12.69 -2.53 7.15
N ILE A 100 -11.73 -2.11 7.97
CA ILE A 100 -11.40 -2.77 9.25
C ILE A 100 -12.15 -2.08 10.39
N VAL A 101 -12.74 -2.86 11.24
CA VAL A 101 -13.51 -2.39 12.40
C VAL A 101 -13.05 -3.10 13.65
N PHE A 102 -12.83 -2.34 14.71
CA PHE A 102 -12.55 -2.85 16.05
C PHE A 102 -13.66 -2.44 17.00
N THR A 103 -14.05 -3.34 17.89
CA THR A 103 -15.12 -3.12 18.87
C THR A 103 -14.59 -3.03 20.30
N LYS A 104 -15.37 -2.43 21.20
CA LYS A 104 -15.04 -2.32 22.63
C LYS A 104 -14.90 -3.68 23.33
N LYS A 105 -15.41 -4.75 22.75
CA LYS A 105 -15.23 -6.12 23.24
C LYS A 105 -13.86 -6.71 22.87
N GLY A 106 -13.08 -6.00 22.04
CA GLY A 106 -11.79 -6.47 21.54
C GLY A 106 -11.92 -7.41 20.35
N ASN A 107 -13.02 -7.34 19.62
CA ASN A 107 -13.21 -8.04 18.34
C ASN A 107 -12.73 -7.17 17.19
N MET A 108 -12.22 -7.81 16.15
CA MET A 108 -11.86 -7.19 14.87
C MET A 108 -12.59 -7.91 13.74
N ILE A 109 -13.07 -7.15 12.78
CA ILE A 109 -13.66 -7.67 11.53
C ILE A 109 -13.20 -6.82 10.35
N VAL A 110 -12.95 -7.46 9.22
CA VAL A 110 -12.75 -6.78 7.94
C VAL A 110 -13.90 -7.13 7.01
N THR A 111 -14.52 -6.11 6.44
CA THR A 111 -15.67 -6.27 5.56
C THR A 111 -15.58 -5.31 4.38
N ARG A 112 -16.32 -5.58 3.29
CA ARG A 112 -16.42 -4.68 2.16
C ARG A 112 -17.22 -3.42 2.53
N VAL A 113 -16.89 -2.30 1.89
CA VAL A 113 -17.73 -1.09 1.95
C VAL A 113 -19.12 -1.40 1.42
N GLU A 114 -20.14 -1.07 2.20
CA GLU A 114 -21.57 -1.22 1.86
C GLU A 114 -22.31 0.08 2.19
N ASN A 115 -23.53 0.23 1.69
CA ASN A 115 -24.35 1.41 1.98
C ASN A 115 -24.66 1.53 3.48
N LYS A 116 -25.00 0.43 4.11
CA LYS A 116 -25.25 0.31 5.56
C LYS A 116 -25.04 -1.12 5.99
N LYS A 117 -24.11 -1.36 6.91
CA LYS A 117 -23.83 -2.68 7.46
C LYS A 117 -23.79 -2.63 8.98
N PHE A 118 -24.49 -3.55 9.61
CA PHE A 118 -24.38 -3.77 11.04
C PHE A 118 -23.17 -4.65 11.34
N ILE A 119 -22.32 -4.23 12.28
CA ILE A 119 -21.16 -4.97 12.74
C ILE A 119 -21.43 -5.49 14.15
N GLU A 120 -21.37 -4.60 15.12
CA GLU A 120 -21.60 -4.83 16.53
C GLU A 120 -21.68 -3.49 17.25
N LYS A 121 -22.50 -3.40 18.31
CA LYS A 121 -22.57 -2.19 19.13
C LYS A 121 -21.24 -1.90 19.82
N GLY A 122 -20.91 -0.62 19.95
CA GLY A 122 -19.69 -0.18 20.59
C GLY A 122 -18.45 -0.30 19.69
N ILE A 123 -18.54 0.24 18.50
CA ILE A 123 -17.39 0.36 17.60
C ILE A 123 -16.38 1.35 18.19
N GLU A 124 -15.11 0.94 18.30
CA GLU A 124 -14.03 1.77 18.82
C GLU A 124 -13.23 2.44 17.70
N HIS A 125 -12.87 1.67 16.66
CA HIS A 125 -12.07 2.19 15.55
C HIS A 125 -12.56 1.64 14.21
N VAL A 126 -12.57 2.50 13.19
CA VAL A 126 -12.92 2.17 11.80
C VAL A 126 -11.92 2.85 10.87
N ALA A 127 -11.41 2.12 9.90
CA ALA A 127 -10.54 2.66 8.86
C ALA A 127 -10.65 1.84 7.56
N VAL A 128 -10.22 2.42 6.43
CA VAL A 128 -10.07 1.66 5.18
C VAL A 128 -8.91 0.67 5.31
N PHE A 129 -9.19 -0.61 5.05
CA PHE A 129 -8.23 -1.69 5.18
C PHE A 129 -7.39 -1.86 3.91
N LYS A 130 -6.08 -1.78 4.06
CA LYS A 130 -5.13 -2.04 2.97
C LYS A 130 -4.51 -3.42 3.15
N LYS A 131 -4.88 -4.35 2.29
CA LYS A 131 -4.33 -5.71 2.31
C LYS A 131 -2.82 -5.68 2.08
N LYS A 132 -2.06 -6.48 2.84
CA LYS A 132 -0.58 -6.55 2.83
C LYS A 132 0.12 -5.27 3.30
N ASP A 133 -0.57 -4.36 3.97
CA ASP A 133 0.06 -3.21 4.60
C ASP A 133 0.76 -3.64 5.89
N SER A 134 2.09 -3.66 5.87
CA SER A 134 2.92 -3.96 7.03
C SER A 134 3.30 -2.71 7.84
N ARG A 135 2.95 -1.51 7.37
CA ARG A 135 3.32 -0.25 8.01
C ARG A 135 2.35 0.16 9.10
N THR A 136 1.06 -0.10 8.88
CA THR A 136 0.03 0.25 9.86
C THR A 136 0.11 -0.68 11.07
N ILE A 137 0.42 -0.09 12.21
CA ILE A 137 0.56 -0.77 13.49
C ILE A 137 -0.60 -0.35 14.40
N TYR A 138 -1.22 -1.32 15.05
CA TYR A 138 -2.26 -1.10 16.04
C TYR A 138 -1.68 -1.32 17.44
N ASN A 139 -1.92 -0.36 18.35
CA ASN A 139 -1.63 -0.49 19.76
C ASN A 139 -2.92 -0.68 20.51
N MET A 140 -3.02 -1.71 21.31
CA MET A 140 -4.21 -2.10 22.02
C MET A 140 -3.90 -2.38 23.49
N ILE A 141 -4.68 -1.79 24.38
CA ILE A 141 -4.63 -2.07 25.82
C ILE A 141 -6.01 -2.57 26.25
N TYR A 142 -6.06 -3.76 26.84
CA TYR A 142 -7.29 -4.32 27.34
C TYR A 142 -7.12 -4.92 28.73
N ARG A 143 -8.21 -4.93 29.48
CA ARG A 143 -8.27 -5.57 30.79
C ARG A 143 -9.02 -6.89 30.64
N ASP A 144 -8.34 -8.00 31.00
CA ASP A 144 -8.95 -9.32 30.99
C ASP A 144 -10.05 -9.43 32.05
N GLY A 145 -11.22 -9.88 31.62
CA GLY A 145 -12.38 -9.99 32.48
C GLY A 145 -12.31 -11.14 33.49
N LYS A 146 -11.46 -12.16 33.25
CA LYS A 146 -11.28 -13.31 34.14
C LYS A 146 -10.27 -13.03 35.24
N THR A 147 -9.09 -12.53 34.85
CA THR A 147 -7.97 -12.32 35.79
C THR A 147 -7.90 -10.91 36.33
N GLY A 148 -8.55 -9.94 35.67
CA GLY A 148 -8.42 -8.51 35.96
C GLY A 148 -7.08 -7.89 35.57
N ILE A 149 -6.18 -8.65 34.94
CA ILE A 149 -4.87 -8.19 34.48
C ILE A 149 -5.03 -7.34 33.23
N THR A 150 -4.25 -6.29 33.11
CA THR A 150 -4.22 -5.44 31.94
C THR A 150 -3.08 -5.88 31.01
N PHE A 151 -3.42 -6.13 29.75
CA PHE A 151 -2.50 -6.54 28.71
C PHE A 151 -2.32 -5.41 27.70
N ILE A 152 -1.11 -5.33 27.15
CA ILE A 152 -0.74 -4.42 26.07
C ILE A 152 -0.33 -5.26 24.88
N LYS A 153 -0.89 -4.97 23.70
CA LYS A 153 -0.54 -5.60 22.43
C LYS A 153 -0.17 -4.55 21.40
N ARG A 154 0.86 -4.83 20.63
CA ARG A 154 1.24 -4.07 19.45
C ARG A 154 1.31 -5.05 18.28
N PHE A 155 0.50 -4.82 17.25
CA PHE A 155 0.37 -5.77 16.13
C PHE A 155 0.03 -5.05 14.83
N ASN A 156 0.23 -5.75 13.71
CA ASN A 156 -0.24 -5.34 12.40
C ASN A 156 -1.25 -6.36 11.85
N VAL A 157 -2.04 -5.93 10.88
CA VAL A 157 -3.03 -6.78 10.20
C VAL A 157 -2.71 -6.78 8.71
N THR A 158 -2.04 -7.82 8.23
CA THR A 158 -1.59 -7.93 6.84
C THR A 158 -2.53 -8.72 5.94
N GLY A 159 -3.24 -9.70 6.53
CA GLY A 159 -4.17 -10.56 5.80
C GLY A 159 -5.20 -11.18 6.71
N VAL A 160 -6.46 -11.05 6.31
CA VAL A 160 -7.62 -11.57 7.05
C VAL A 160 -8.67 -12.07 6.07
N THR A 161 -9.53 -12.97 6.53
CA THR A 161 -10.73 -13.39 5.82
C THR A 161 -11.84 -12.38 6.05
N ARG A 162 -12.48 -11.91 4.98
CA ARG A 162 -13.64 -11.00 5.08
C ARG A 162 -14.78 -11.61 5.87
N ASP A 163 -15.51 -10.75 6.56
CA ASP A 163 -16.71 -11.08 7.33
C ASP A 163 -16.51 -12.13 8.44
N LYS A 164 -15.25 -12.41 8.77
CA LYS A 164 -14.87 -13.25 9.90
C LYS A 164 -14.52 -12.37 11.09
N ILE A 165 -15.10 -12.71 12.25
CA ILE A 165 -14.78 -12.06 13.52
C ILE A 165 -13.51 -12.69 14.08
N TYR A 166 -12.53 -11.83 14.40
CA TYR A 166 -11.29 -12.21 15.07
C TYR A 166 -11.33 -11.65 16.49
N ASN A 167 -11.23 -12.52 17.46
CA ASN A 167 -11.10 -12.11 18.85
C ASN A 167 -9.63 -11.81 19.17
N LEU A 168 -9.35 -10.57 19.56
CA LEU A 168 -8.00 -10.12 19.90
C LEU A 168 -7.69 -10.21 21.40
N THR A 169 -8.65 -10.63 22.20
CA THR A 169 -8.56 -10.71 23.66
C THR A 169 -8.75 -12.15 24.15
N THR A 170 -8.98 -12.33 25.42
CA THR A 170 -9.19 -13.65 26.09
C THR A 170 -10.61 -14.19 25.98
N ASP A 171 -11.49 -13.56 25.19
CA ASP A 171 -12.89 -13.96 24.96
C ASP A 171 -13.74 -14.14 26.24
N HIS A 172 -13.50 -13.29 27.22
CA HIS A 172 -14.29 -13.30 28.43
C HIS A 172 -15.32 -12.15 28.45
N PRO A 173 -16.59 -12.34 28.83
CA PRO A 173 -17.65 -11.32 28.74
C PRO A 173 -17.37 -10.01 29.48
N LYS A 174 -16.52 -10.04 30.50
CA LYS A 174 -16.10 -8.87 31.28
C LYS A 174 -14.81 -8.26 30.81
N THR A 175 -14.24 -8.71 29.68
CA THR A 175 -13.06 -8.13 29.08
C THR A 175 -13.42 -6.78 28.46
N ILE A 176 -12.61 -5.78 28.72
CA ILE A 176 -12.86 -4.39 28.31
C ILE A 176 -11.63 -3.87 27.57
N LEU A 177 -11.83 -3.35 26.36
CA LEU A 177 -10.85 -2.57 25.63
C LEU A 177 -10.74 -1.18 26.29
N LEU A 178 -9.53 -0.82 26.73
CA LEU A 178 -9.24 0.43 27.40
C LEU A 178 -8.69 1.49 26.46
N HIS A 179 -7.90 1.04 25.47
CA HIS A 179 -7.25 1.93 24.52
C HIS A 179 -6.98 1.19 23.21
N LEU A 180 -7.19 1.88 22.10
CA LEU A 180 -6.84 1.39 20.77
C LEU A 180 -6.45 2.57 19.89
N THR A 181 -5.25 2.47 19.30
CA THR A 181 -4.76 3.44 18.33
C THR A 181 -4.24 2.74 17.08
N SER A 182 -4.23 3.47 15.99
CA SER A 182 -3.71 3.03 14.70
C SER A 182 -2.63 4.01 14.24
N ASN A 183 -1.42 3.49 14.02
CA ASN A 183 -0.26 4.26 13.59
C ASN A 183 0.15 3.86 12.17
N PRO A 184 -0.20 4.64 11.14
CA PRO A 184 0.01 4.28 9.73
C PRO A 184 1.47 4.07 9.32
N ASN A 185 2.41 4.67 10.08
CA ASN A 185 3.86 4.56 9.82
C ASN A 185 4.60 3.72 10.87
N GLY A 186 3.89 3.06 11.78
CA GLY A 186 4.49 2.26 12.83
C GLY A 186 5.26 3.08 13.87
N GLU A 187 4.94 4.37 14.02
CA GLU A 187 5.60 5.27 14.96
C GLU A 187 5.45 4.80 16.41
N ALA A 188 6.42 5.18 17.24
CA ALA A 188 6.34 4.92 18.66
C ALA A 188 5.27 5.79 19.31
N GLU A 189 4.56 5.22 20.27
CA GLU A 189 3.52 5.91 21.04
C GLU A 189 3.83 5.83 22.53
N ILE A 190 3.61 6.94 23.24
CA ILE A 190 3.71 6.96 24.70
C ILE A 190 2.30 7.01 25.27
N VAL A 191 1.93 5.98 26.01
CA VAL A 191 0.64 5.90 26.69
C VAL A 191 0.87 6.16 28.19
N THR A 192 0.28 7.23 28.71
CA THR A 192 0.29 7.52 30.13
C THR A 192 -0.86 6.80 30.82
N ILE A 193 -0.54 5.87 31.70
CA ILE A 193 -1.49 5.11 32.50
C ILE A 193 -1.64 5.80 33.86
N ILE A 194 -2.87 6.21 34.18
CA ILE A 194 -3.22 6.81 35.46
C ILE A 194 -4.11 5.84 36.22
N LEU A 195 -3.63 5.38 37.38
CA LEU A 195 -4.40 4.50 38.24
C LEU A 195 -5.24 5.30 39.24
N ARG A 196 -6.40 4.74 39.56
CA ARG A 196 -7.20 5.25 40.67
C ARG A 196 -6.49 4.97 42.00
N GLN A 197 -6.41 5.94 42.89
CA GLN A 197 -5.82 5.72 44.18
C GLN A 197 -6.58 4.66 44.98
N SER A 198 -5.87 3.63 45.41
CA SER A 198 -6.39 2.55 46.24
C SER A 198 -5.31 2.15 47.24
N GLY A 199 -5.61 2.14 48.50
CA GLY A 199 -4.87 1.91 49.74
C GLY A 199 -3.35 1.68 49.68
N SER A 200 -2.89 0.65 48.96
CA SER A 200 -1.48 0.25 48.93
C SER A 200 -0.68 0.70 47.69
N ILE A 201 -1.33 1.35 46.72
CA ILE A 201 -0.64 1.76 45.48
C ILE A 201 0.09 3.07 45.69
N LYS A 202 1.43 3.01 45.65
CA LYS A 202 2.30 4.19 45.82
C LYS A 202 2.53 5.01 44.56
N LYS A 203 2.59 4.32 43.38
CA LYS A 203 2.82 4.95 42.07
C LYS A 203 1.54 4.91 41.26
N LEU A 204 0.94 6.09 41.06
CA LEU A 204 -0.36 6.24 40.40
C LEU A 204 -0.24 6.52 38.88
N LYS A 205 0.94 6.93 38.41
CA LYS A 205 1.17 7.32 37.02
C LYS A 205 2.39 6.62 36.49
N TRP A 206 2.25 6.07 35.25
CA TRP A 206 3.39 5.54 34.49
C TRP A 206 3.25 5.91 33.03
N ASP A 207 4.36 6.13 32.37
CA ASP A 207 4.44 6.30 30.95
C ASP A 207 4.93 4.98 30.34
N CYS A 208 4.12 4.41 29.46
CA CYS A 208 4.42 3.18 28.73
C CYS A 208 4.80 3.53 27.30
N LEU A 209 6.03 3.26 26.91
CA LEU A 209 6.51 3.48 25.55
C LEU A 209 6.24 2.25 24.70
N LEU A 210 5.40 2.39 23.67
CA LEU A 210 5.03 1.35 22.71
C LEU A 210 5.85 1.52 21.45
N TYR A 211 7.04 0.88 21.38
CA TYR A 211 8.00 1.08 20.28
C TYR A 211 8.50 -0.21 19.63
N THR A 212 8.30 -1.36 20.25
CA THR A 212 8.79 -2.64 19.71
C THR A 212 7.99 -3.05 18.48
N SER A 213 8.66 -3.60 17.47
CA SER A 213 8.00 -4.24 16.35
C SER A 213 7.15 -5.42 16.83
N PRO A 214 5.98 -5.68 16.20
CA PRO A 214 5.19 -6.85 16.55
C PRO A 214 6.01 -8.12 16.37
N SER A 215 5.93 -9.01 17.36
CA SER A 215 6.56 -10.33 17.26
C SER A 215 5.77 -11.19 16.27
N PRO A 216 6.42 -12.02 15.45
CA PRO A 216 5.74 -12.99 14.60
C PRO A 216 4.84 -13.99 15.37
N ARG A 217 5.00 -14.07 16.70
CA ARG A 217 4.17 -14.91 17.58
C ARG A 217 2.87 -14.24 18.04
N ASP A 218 2.72 -12.93 17.79
CA ASP A 218 1.58 -12.13 18.23
C ASP A 218 0.59 -11.85 17.07
N ALA A 219 0.82 -12.46 15.91
CA ALA A 219 0.00 -12.35 14.69
C ALA A 219 -0.96 -13.52 14.55
#